data_0c05ed66a0eacae6bca1fe342dc75b4a
#
_entry.id   0c05ed66a0eacae6bca1fe342dc75b4a
#
_cell.length_a   1.000
_cell.length_b   1.000
_cell.length_c   1.000
_cell.angle_alpha   90.00
_cell.angle_beta   90.00
_cell.angle_gamma   90.00
#
_symmetry.space_group_name_H-M   'P 1'
#
loop_
_entity.id
_entity.type
_entity.pdbx_description
1 polymer ?
#
loop_
_entity_poly.entity_id
_entity_poly.type
_entity_poly.pdbx_seq_one_letter_code
_entity_poly.pdbx_strand_id
1 'polypeptide(L)'
;MSTTHAAPQFMGVRIKRREDPALITGQGKYTGDIQLDNMLHMAVLRSPYAHAKINGIDTDAAKAVPGVVAVLSAEEVNAQMAAPLPMIIESNPTYSHFQQIPRYALATDRVRHVGDPVAVVLAEDRYTAADALDLIDVDYEMLDAITDPQKALDSDAPLLHEALGNNLAFQWAGGNEVDDAFANADVVMELPILNQRLLPNAMEPRAYTASYDADRDRRRWFWR
;
A
#
# COMPACT_ATOMS: atom_id res chain seq x y z
N MET A 1 -2.92 -59.12 13.70
CA MET A 1 -1.71 -58.28 13.56
C MET A 1 -2.18 -56.88 13.20
N SER A 2 -2.17 -55.96 14.15
CA SER A 2 -2.59 -54.57 13.95
C SER A 2 -1.40 -53.78 13.34
N THR A 3 -1.50 -53.40 12.09
CA THR A 3 -0.54 -52.50 11.46
C THR A 3 -0.82 -51.08 11.92
N THR A 4 -0.11 -50.66 12.93
CA THR A 4 -0.04 -49.23 13.32
C THR A 4 0.60 -48.46 12.17
N HIS A 5 -0.21 -47.80 11.33
CA HIS A 5 0.29 -46.79 10.43
C HIS A 5 0.83 -45.62 11.26
N ALA A 6 2.15 -45.51 11.38
CA ALA A 6 2.76 -44.34 11.95
C ALA A 6 2.35 -43.11 11.09
N ALA A 7 1.83 -42.10 11.73
CA ALA A 7 1.50 -40.84 11.04
C ALA A 7 2.76 -40.31 10.34
N PRO A 8 2.64 -39.80 9.10
CA PRO A 8 3.80 -39.29 8.36
C PRO A 8 4.43 -38.17 9.15
N GLN A 9 5.70 -38.32 9.47
CA GLN A 9 6.48 -37.33 10.22
C GLN A 9 6.96 -36.28 9.22
N PHE A 10 6.33 -35.09 9.22
CA PHE A 10 6.66 -34.01 8.28
C PHE A 10 7.82 -33.13 8.75
N MET A 11 8.12 -33.09 10.05
CA MET A 11 9.24 -32.33 10.58
C MET A 11 10.58 -32.99 10.22
N GLY A 12 11.51 -32.20 9.67
CA GLY A 12 12.83 -32.66 9.24
C GLY A 12 12.86 -33.39 7.89
N VAL A 13 11.73 -33.54 7.20
CA VAL A 13 11.66 -34.13 5.87
C VAL A 13 11.77 -33.05 4.80
N ARG A 14 12.60 -33.27 3.79
CA ARG A 14 12.73 -32.38 2.63
C ARG A 14 11.50 -32.53 1.73
N ILE A 15 10.51 -31.67 1.94
CA ILE A 15 9.30 -31.62 1.12
C ILE A 15 9.55 -30.66 -0.04
N LYS A 16 9.31 -31.11 -1.29
CA LYS A 16 9.35 -30.26 -2.48
C LYS A 16 8.06 -29.47 -2.58
N ARG A 17 8.17 -28.20 -2.97
CA ARG A 17 6.99 -27.36 -3.27
C ARG A 17 6.30 -27.88 -4.52
N ARG A 18 4.98 -27.80 -4.55
CA ARG A 18 4.16 -28.31 -5.67
C ARG A 18 4.31 -27.44 -6.91
N GLU A 19 4.64 -26.18 -6.74
CA GLU A 19 4.80 -25.19 -7.81
C GLU A 19 6.18 -25.26 -8.49
N ASP A 20 7.20 -25.80 -7.83
CA ASP A 20 8.58 -25.81 -8.36
C ASP A 20 8.68 -26.34 -9.79
N PRO A 21 8.02 -27.46 -10.19
CA PRO A 21 8.09 -27.96 -11.55
C PRO A 21 7.58 -26.97 -12.60
N ALA A 22 6.48 -26.26 -12.30
CA ALA A 22 5.94 -25.26 -13.22
C ALA A 22 6.85 -24.03 -13.32
N LEU A 23 7.42 -23.58 -12.20
CA LEU A 23 8.27 -22.39 -12.16
C LEU A 23 9.60 -22.62 -12.90
N ILE A 24 10.26 -23.77 -12.69
CA ILE A 24 11.56 -24.07 -13.32
C ILE A 24 11.45 -24.44 -14.82
N THR A 25 10.24 -24.73 -15.30
CA THR A 25 9.98 -25.04 -16.72
C THR A 25 9.33 -23.86 -17.47
N GLY A 26 9.18 -22.70 -16.85
CA GLY A 26 8.55 -21.54 -17.47
C GLY A 26 7.03 -21.66 -17.66
N GLN A 27 6.40 -22.63 -17.00
CA GLN A 27 4.94 -22.86 -17.05
C GLN A 27 4.20 -22.20 -15.88
N GLY A 28 4.93 -21.57 -14.96
CA GLY A 28 4.37 -20.79 -13.87
C GLY A 28 3.61 -19.59 -14.43
N LYS A 29 2.46 -19.28 -13.84
CA LYS A 29 1.67 -18.10 -14.16
C LYS A 29 1.49 -17.26 -12.91
N TYR A 30 1.80 -15.99 -13.03
CA TYR A 30 1.55 -14.98 -12.02
C TYR A 30 0.30 -14.16 -12.37
N THR A 31 -0.23 -13.42 -11.41
CA THR A 31 -1.40 -12.55 -11.66
C THR A 31 -1.15 -11.56 -12.80
N GLY A 32 0.07 -11.06 -12.94
CA GLY A 32 0.47 -10.16 -14.03
C GLY A 32 0.52 -10.79 -15.42
N ASP A 33 0.46 -12.13 -15.51
CA ASP A 33 0.45 -12.87 -16.78
C ASP A 33 -0.97 -13.21 -17.26
N ILE A 34 -1.99 -12.87 -16.47
CA ILE A 34 -3.37 -13.11 -16.84
C ILE A 34 -3.73 -12.19 -18.01
N GLN A 35 -4.26 -12.76 -19.07
CA GLN A 35 -4.79 -12.04 -20.24
C GLN A 35 -6.28 -12.35 -20.37
N LEU A 36 -7.09 -11.32 -20.49
CA LEU A 36 -8.51 -11.40 -20.73
C LEU A 36 -8.84 -10.67 -22.03
N ASP A 37 -9.90 -11.10 -22.71
CA ASP A 37 -10.38 -10.44 -23.94
C ASP A 37 -10.75 -8.99 -23.62
N ASN A 38 -10.30 -8.06 -24.48
CA ASN A 38 -10.50 -6.62 -24.31
C ASN A 38 -10.01 -6.06 -22.97
N MET A 39 -8.97 -6.65 -22.40
CA MET A 39 -8.38 -6.20 -21.15
C MET A 39 -7.72 -4.84 -21.32
N LEU A 40 -7.99 -3.92 -20.38
CA LEU A 40 -7.27 -2.67 -20.26
C LEU A 40 -6.13 -2.80 -19.25
N HIS A 41 -5.09 -2.02 -19.49
CA HIS A 41 -3.92 -1.93 -18.61
C HIS A 41 -3.96 -0.62 -17.83
N MET A 42 -3.77 -0.73 -16.51
CA MET A 42 -3.77 0.41 -15.61
C MET A 42 -2.34 0.80 -15.24
N ALA A 43 -2.03 2.08 -15.39
CA ALA A 43 -0.83 2.70 -14.85
C ALA A 43 -1.21 3.79 -13.85
N VAL A 44 -0.40 3.96 -12.78
CA VAL A 44 -0.69 4.89 -11.69
C VAL A 44 0.41 5.94 -11.63
N LEU A 45 0.03 7.21 -11.83
CA LEU A 45 0.91 8.34 -11.57
C LEU A 45 1.15 8.48 -10.07
N ARG A 46 2.42 8.51 -9.68
CA ARG A 46 2.83 8.61 -8.28
C ARG A 46 3.64 9.85 -8.02
N SER A 47 3.42 10.46 -6.87
CA SER A 47 4.16 11.64 -6.46
C SER A 47 5.67 11.37 -6.34
N PRO A 48 6.51 12.25 -6.90
CA PRO A 48 7.95 12.26 -6.62
C PRO A 48 8.29 12.95 -5.30
N TYR A 49 7.33 13.68 -4.70
CA TYR A 49 7.53 14.48 -3.50
C TYR A 49 7.04 13.75 -2.24
N ALA A 50 7.76 13.98 -1.14
CA ALA A 50 7.40 13.43 0.16
C ALA A 50 6.21 14.14 0.81
N HIS A 51 6.09 15.47 0.59
CA HIS A 51 4.98 16.27 1.06
C HIS A 51 4.82 17.49 0.14
N ALA A 52 3.67 17.61 -0.50
CA ALA A 52 3.34 18.72 -1.37
C ALA A 52 1.84 18.89 -1.49
N LYS A 53 1.37 20.13 -1.69
CA LYS A 53 -0.01 20.38 -2.14
C LYS A 53 -0.12 20.07 -3.62
N ILE A 54 -1.31 19.70 -4.05
CA ILE A 54 -1.70 19.56 -5.45
C ILE A 54 -2.58 20.77 -5.78
N ASN A 55 -2.05 21.73 -6.55
CA ASN A 55 -2.79 22.92 -6.96
C ASN A 55 -3.63 22.66 -8.21
N GLY A 56 -3.21 21.71 -9.05
CA GLY A 56 -3.92 21.31 -10.26
C GLY A 56 -3.30 20.09 -10.91
N ILE A 57 -4.09 19.44 -11.75
CA ILE A 57 -3.67 18.28 -12.57
C ILE A 57 -4.20 18.53 -13.98
N ASP A 58 -3.32 18.63 -14.95
CA ASP A 58 -3.67 18.67 -16.38
C ASP A 58 -3.46 17.28 -16.99
N THR A 59 -4.54 16.73 -17.54
CA THR A 59 -4.60 15.37 -18.12
C THR A 59 -4.90 15.39 -19.61
N ASP A 60 -5.05 16.55 -20.23
CA ASP A 60 -5.56 16.66 -21.61
C ASP A 60 -4.61 16.04 -22.62
N ALA A 61 -3.31 16.26 -22.46
CA ALA A 61 -2.30 15.65 -23.33
C ALA A 61 -2.29 14.11 -23.21
N ALA A 62 -2.42 13.59 -22.01
CA ALA A 62 -2.48 12.15 -21.75
C ALA A 62 -3.75 11.51 -22.34
N LYS A 63 -4.90 12.19 -22.23
CA LYS A 63 -6.17 11.75 -22.83
C LYS A 63 -6.14 11.71 -24.35
N ALA A 64 -5.30 12.53 -24.99
CA ALA A 64 -5.18 12.59 -26.44
C ALA A 64 -4.30 11.47 -27.05
N VAL A 65 -3.62 10.68 -26.23
CA VAL A 65 -2.76 9.59 -26.72
C VAL A 65 -3.63 8.47 -27.32
N PRO A 66 -3.35 8.04 -28.56
CA PRO A 66 -4.06 6.91 -29.17
C PRO A 66 -3.90 5.65 -28.33
N GLY A 67 -5.00 4.93 -28.06
CA GLY A 67 -5.03 3.73 -27.21
C GLY A 67 -5.25 4.03 -25.72
N VAL A 68 -5.25 5.29 -25.30
CA VAL A 68 -5.71 5.67 -23.96
C VAL A 68 -7.24 5.70 -23.94
N VAL A 69 -7.82 4.97 -23.01
CA VAL A 69 -9.28 4.86 -22.85
C VAL A 69 -9.79 5.85 -21.82
N ALA A 70 -9.06 6.05 -20.73
CA ALA A 70 -9.41 7.02 -19.70
C ALA A 70 -8.17 7.47 -18.91
N VAL A 71 -8.21 8.71 -18.45
CA VAL A 71 -7.32 9.25 -17.43
C VAL A 71 -8.19 9.77 -16.30
N LEU A 72 -8.04 9.20 -15.12
CA LEU A 72 -8.91 9.44 -13.96
C LEU A 72 -8.14 10.14 -12.85
N SER A 73 -8.71 11.23 -12.37
CA SER A 73 -8.22 11.99 -11.22
C SER A 73 -8.78 11.46 -9.89
N ALA A 74 -8.31 12.05 -8.80
CA ALA A 74 -8.85 11.75 -7.47
C ALA A 74 -10.34 12.07 -7.34
N GLU A 75 -10.81 13.14 -7.98
CA GLU A 75 -12.21 13.54 -7.94
C GLU A 75 -13.11 12.43 -8.53
N GLU A 76 -12.73 11.90 -9.69
CA GLU A 76 -13.50 10.86 -10.38
C GLU A 76 -13.46 9.51 -9.65
N VAL A 77 -12.29 9.10 -9.19
CA VAL A 77 -12.10 7.79 -8.53
C VAL A 77 -12.68 7.79 -7.13
N ASN A 78 -12.35 8.79 -6.30
CA ASN A 78 -12.75 8.83 -4.90
C ASN A 78 -14.28 9.05 -4.75
N ALA A 79 -14.92 9.73 -5.72
CA ALA A 79 -16.37 9.87 -5.75
C ALA A 79 -17.13 8.53 -5.93
N GLN A 80 -16.47 7.52 -6.50
CA GLN A 80 -17.02 6.18 -6.65
C GLN A 80 -16.79 5.29 -5.42
N MET A 81 -16.01 5.76 -4.45
CA MET A 81 -15.77 4.99 -3.23
C MET A 81 -16.93 5.15 -2.26
N ALA A 82 -17.43 4.04 -1.72
CA ALA A 82 -18.49 4.08 -0.70
C ALA A 82 -18.02 4.71 0.61
N ALA A 83 -16.72 4.61 0.92
CA ALA A 83 -16.07 5.17 2.10
C ALA A 83 -14.56 5.23 1.88
N PRO A 84 -13.81 6.00 2.70
CA PRO A 84 -12.36 5.91 2.74
C PRO A 84 -11.88 4.49 3.02
N LEU A 85 -10.69 4.16 2.56
CA LEU A 85 -10.06 2.86 2.82
C LEU A 85 -9.91 2.67 4.33
N PRO A 86 -10.30 1.51 4.88
CA PRO A 86 -10.19 1.26 6.30
C PRO A 86 -8.71 1.21 6.72
N MET A 87 -8.43 1.69 7.91
CA MET A 87 -7.14 1.45 8.55
C MET A 87 -7.06 -0.01 8.98
N ILE A 88 -5.86 -0.61 8.82
CA ILE A 88 -5.60 -1.98 9.31
C ILE A 88 -5.70 -2.03 10.85
N ILE A 89 -5.31 -0.94 11.50
CA ILE A 89 -5.43 -0.78 12.95
C ILE A 89 -6.78 -0.12 13.21
N GLU A 90 -7.69 -0.90 13.76
CA GLU A 90 -8.98 -0.41 14.24
C GLU A 90 -8.85 0.17 15.65
N SER A 91 -9.77 1.06 16.04
CA SER A 91 -9.80 1.57 17.40
C SER A 91 -9.98 0.41 18.38
N ASN A 92 -9.09 0.35 19.37
CA ASN A 92 -9.11 -0.66 20.41
C ASN A 92 -9.14 0.05 21.78
N PRO A 93 -9.97 -0.40 22.73
CA PRO A 93 -10.03 0.21 24.06
C PRO A 93 -8.69 0.25 24.81
N THR A 94 -7.73 -0.58 24.41
CA THR A 94 -6.38 -0.58 24.98
C THR A 94 -5.48 0.55 24.46
N TYR A 95 -5.90 1.26 23.39
CA TYR A 95 -5.17 2.40 22.92
C TYR A 95 -5.48 3.62 23.79
N SER A 96 -4.44 4.24 24.32
CA SER A 96 -4.57 5.50 25.05
C SER A 96 -4.82 6.69 24.11
N HIS A 97 -4.45 6.54 22.84
CA HIS A 97 -4.66 7.50 21.78
C HIS A 97 -4.88 6.76 20.46
N PHE A 98 -5.88 7.19 19.70
CA PHE A 98 -6.14 6.68 18.35
C PHE A 98 -6.79 7.76 17.50
N GLN A 99 -6.22 8.02 16.35
CA GLN A 99 -6.77 8.93 15.34
C GLN A 99 -7.07 8.15 14.06
N GLN A 100 -8.30 8.22 13.61
CA GLN A 100 -8.68 7.66 12.33
C GLN A 100 -8.28 8.63 11.22
N ILE A 101 -7.36 8.19 10.37
CA ILE A 101 -6.86 8.96 9.23
C ILE A 101 -7.62 8.48 7.99
N PRO A 102 -8.44 9.33 7.36
CA PRO A 102 -9.12 8.95 6.13
C PRO A 102 -8.10 8.76 5.00
N ARG A 103 -8.15 7.61 4.35
CA ARG A 103 -7.31 7.29 3.20
C ARG A 103 -8.18 7.04 1.98
N TYR A 104 -7.83 7.68 0.89
CA TYR A 104 -8.50 7.51 -0.38
C TYR A 104 -7.60 6.76 -1.38
N ALA A 105 -8.17 6.31 -2.47
CA ALA A 105 -7.41 5.61 -3.51
C ALA A 105 -6.37 6.51 -4.19
N LEU A 106 -6.73 7.79 -4.40
CA LEU A 106 -5.85 8.81 -4.95
C LEU A 106 -5.79 10.03 -4.04
N ALA A 107 -4.65 10.68 -4.01
CA ALA A 107 -4.44 11.94 -3.27
C ALA A 107 -5.28 13.07 -3.87
N THR A 108 -5.99 13.82 -3.03
CA THR A 108 -6.91 14.89 -3.47
C THR A 108 -6.24 16.26 -3.45
N ASP A 109 -5.89 16.72 -2.24
CA ASP A 109 -5.40 18.07 -1.97
C ASP A 109 -3.89 18.12 -1.79
N ARG A 110 -3.30 17.01 -1.35
CA ARG A 110 -1.85 16.90 -1.12
C ARG A 110 -1.37 15.47 -1.10
N VAL A 111 -0.11 15.31 -1.43
CA VAL A 111 0.64 14.06 -1.27
C VAL A 111 1.40 14.07 0.03
N ARG A 112 1.50 12.91 0.69
CA ARG A 112 2.05 12.78 2.05
C ARG A 112 3.23 11.81 2.15
N HIS A 113 3.60 11.20 1.04
CA HIS A 113 4.80 10.37 0.94
C HIS A 113 5.25 10.24 -0.53
N VAL A 114 6.52 9.95 -0.75
CA VAL A 114 7.00 9.59 -2.09
C VAL A 114 6.28 8.33 -2.56
N GLY A 115 5.72 8.38 -3.76
CA GLY A 115 4.93 7.28 -4.32
C GLY A 115 3.43 7.34 -4.01
N ASP A 116 2.95 8.41 -3.37
CA ASP A 116 1.51 8.63 -3.15
C ASP A 116 0.77 8.65 -4.50
N PRO A 117 -0.28 7.85 -4.73
CA PRO A 117 -0.97 7.80 -6.00
C PRO A 117 -1.78 9.06 -6.25
N VAL A 118 -1.67 9.63 -7.45
CA VAL A 118 -2.25 10.94 -7.82
C VAL A 118 -3.29 10.83 -8.93
N ALA A 119 -2.98 10.05 -9.97
CA ALA A 119 -3.87 9.83 -11.10
C ALA A 119 -3.72 8.40 -11.64
N VAL A 120 -4.68 7.97 -12.44
CA VAL A 120 -4.69 6.65 -13.08
C VAL A 120 -4.92 6.79 -14.57
N VAL A 121 -4.12 6.08 -15.37
CA VAL A 121 -4.33 5.91 -16.81
C VAL A 121 -4.82 4.49 -17.08
N LEU A 122 -5.85 4.37 -17.91
CA LEU A 122 -6.33 3.11 -18.48
C LEU A 122 -6.09 3.14 -20.00
N ALA A 123 -5.36 2.16 -20.52
CA ALA A 123 -5.05 2.07 -21.94
C ALA A 123 -5.17 0.63 -22.44
N GLU A 124 -5.19 0.46 -23.77
CA GLU A 124 -5.30 -0.84 -24.44
C GLU A 124 -4.08 -1.74 -24.20
N ASP A 125 -2.93 -1.15 -23.92
CA ASP A 125 -1.71 -1.89 -23.57
C ASP A 125 -0.89 -1.17 -22.48
N ARG A 126 0.04 -1.91 -21.86
CA ARG A 126 0.82 -1.43 -20.72
C ARG A 126 1.84 -0.34 -21.08
N TYR A 127 2.32 -0.31 -22.31
CA TYR A 127 3.32 0.67 -22.73
C TYR A 127 2.64 2.01 -22.99
N THR A 128 1.53 1.99 -23.73
CA THR A 128 0.67 3.18 -23.93
C THR A 128 0.22 3.78 -22.58
N ALA A 129 -0.17 2.92 -21.61
CA ALA A 129 -0.53 3.39 -20.29
C ALA A 129 0.64 4.07 -19.57
N ALA A 130 1.85 3.52 -19.68
CA ALA A 130 3.05 4.09 -19.07
C ALA A 130 3.49 5.40 -19.74
N ASP A 131 3.52 5.44 -21.07
CA ASP A 131 3.91 6.63 -21.83
C ASP A 131 2.96 7.81 -21.58
N ALA A 132 1.67 7.53 -21.42
CA ALA A 132 0.68 8.55 -21.12
C ALA A 132 0.84 9.16 -19.71
N LEU A 133 1.44 8.46 -18.74
CA LEU A 133 1.75 9.04 -17.43
C LEU A 133 2.68 10.24 -17.52
N ASP A 134 3.65 10.21 -18.42
CA ASP A 134 4.65 11.28 -18.61
C ASP A 134 4.03 12.56 -19.21
N LEU A 135 2.80 12.46 -19.72
CA LEU A 135 2.05 13.58 -20.30
C LEU A 135 1.03 14.19 -19.31
N ILE A 136 0.95 13.68 -18.10
CA ILE A 136 0.13 14.28 -17.05
C ILE A 136 0.98 15.32 -16.33
N ASP A 137 0.55 16.58 -16.36
CA ASP A 137 1.19 17.66 -15.63
C ASP A 137 0.49 17.90 -14.29
N VAL A 138 1.28 17.94 -13.22
CA VAL A 138 0.76 18.15 -11.85
C VAL A 138 1.48 19.33 -11.24
N ASP A 139 0.72 20.37 -10.92
CA ASP A 139 1.22 21.55 -10.21
C ASP A 139 1.35 21.26 -8.71
N TYR A 140 2.61 21.03 -8.28
CA TYR A 140 2.94 20.77 -6.89
C TYR A 140 3.52 21.99 -6.19
N GLU A 141 2.98 22.34 -5.03
CA GLU A 141 3.60 23.25 -4.07
C GLU A 141 4.29 22.42 -2.97
N MET A 142 5.62 22.37 -2.97
CA MET A 142 6.39 21.61 -2.01
C MET A 142 6.18 22.11 -0.57
N LEU A 143 6.03 21.20 0.35
CA LEU A 143 5.90 21.44 1.79
C LEU A 143 7.05 20.76 2.54
N ASP A 144 7.28 21.20 3.77
CA ASP A 144 8.25 20.57 4.65
C ASP A 144 7.84 19.12 4.94
N ALA A 145 8.80 18.21 4.74
CA ALA A 145 8.61 16.79 4.98
C ALA A 145 9.30 16.37 6.28
N ILE A 146 8.66 15.47 7.01
CA ILE A 146 9.21 14.85 8.21
C ILE A 146 9.49 13.37 7.95
N THR A 147 10.75 12.95 8.12
CA THR A 147 11.19 11.57 7.88
C THR A 147 11.67 10.86 9.14
N ASP A 148 11.93 11.62 10.19
CA ASP A 148 12.35 11.10 11.50
C ASP A 148 11.11 10.89 12.37
N PRO A 149 10.79 9.64 12.78
CA PRO A 149 9.60 9.36 13.57
C PRO A 149 9.66 9.95 14.99
N GLN A 150 10.84 10.18 15.56
CA GLN A 150 10.96 10.83 16.86
C GLN A 150 10.67 12.31 16.75
N LYS A 151 11.29 12.99 15.78
CA LYS A 151 11.04 14.41 15.51
C LYS A 151 9.61 14.70 15.08
N ALA A 152 8.92 13.71 14.50
CA ALA A 152 7.50 13.87 14.11
C ALA A 152 6.58 14.13 15.32
N LEU A 153 7.03 13.83 16.54
CA LEU A 153 6.27 14.05 17.77
C LEU A 153 6.58 15.41 18.43
N ASP A 154 7.58 16.14 17.93
CA ASP A 154 7.90 17.47 18.43
C ASP A 154 6.73 18.45 18.18
N SER A 155 6.54 19.40 19.05
CA SER A 155 5.40 20.33 18.99
C SER A 155 5.45 21.31 17.81
N ASP A 156 6.62 21.48 17.20
CA ASP A 156 6.88 22.32 16.03
C ASP A 156 7.08 21.52 14.75
N ALA A 157 6.88 20.20 14.79
CA ALA A 157 7.01 19.34 13.63
C ALA A 157 5.97 19.69 12.55
N PRO A 158 6.34 19.65 11.26
CA PRO A 158 5.38 19.76 10.15
C PRO A 158 4.27 18.72 10.27
N LEU A 159 3.02 19.17 10.19
CA LEU A 159 1.86 18.29 10.29
C LEU A 159 1.53 17.65 8.94
N LEU A 160 1.47 16.32 8.87
CA LEU A 160 1.00 15.60 7.68
C LEU A 160 -0.52 15.68 7.50
N HIS A 161 -1.25 15.76 8.63
CA HIS A 161 -2.70 15.88 8.67
C HIS A 161 -3.07 17.02 9.62
N GLU A 162 -3.12 18.25 9.10
CA GLU A 162 -3.36 19.47 9.89
C GLU A 162 -4.62 19.37 10.77
N ALA A 163 -5.68 18.76 10.27
CA ALA A 163 -6.93 18.57 10.99
C ALA A 163 -6.80 17.76 12.29
N LEU A 164 -5.71 16.98 12.43
CA LEU A 164 -5.47 16.15 13.61
C LEU A 164 -4.67 16.88 14.71
N GLY A 165 -4.02 17.98 14.36
CA GLY A 165 -3.26 18.82 15.31
C GLY A 165 -1.93 18.23 15.79
N ASN A 166 -1.62 16.98 15.46
CA ASN A 166 -0.35 16.31 15.74
C ASN A 166 -0.13 15.14 14.77
N ASN A 167 1.09 14.56 14.78
CA ASN A 167 1.44 13.41 13.92
C ASN A 167 1.31 12.04 14.62
N LEU A 168 0.74 11.99 15.84
CA LEU A 168 0.55 10.75 16.57
C LEU A 168 -0.73 10.05 16.09
N ALA A 169 -0.60 8.97 15.31
CA ALA A 169 -1.74 8.22 14.79
C ALA A 169 -2.39 7.34 15.86
N PHE A 170 -1.59 6.64 16.64
CA PHE A 170 -2.08 5.85 17.77
C PHE A 170 -0.97 5.66 18.81
N GLN A 171 -1.37 5.39 20.03
CA GLN A 171 -0.49 5.03 21.14
C GLN A 171 -1.07 3.83 21.87
N TRP A 172 -0.22 2.87 22.12
CA TRP A 172 -0.54 1.69 22.88
C TRP A 172 0.49 1.53 24.00
N ALA A 173 0.01 1.19 25.17
CA ALA A 173 0.82 0.80 26.31
C ALA A 173 0.26 -0.49 26.89
N GLY A 174 1.12 -1.40 27.24
CA GLY A 174 0.74 -2.67 27.85
C GLY A 174 1.91 -3.29 28.54
N GLY A 175 1.64 -4.20 29.43
CA GLY A 175 2.62 -4.87 30.26
C GLY A 175 2.24 -4.83 31.74
N ASN A 176 3.00 -5.53 32.55
CA ASN A 176 2.86 -5.48 34.00
C ASN A 176 3.58 -4.23 34.55
N GLU A 177 3.23 -3.81 35.75
CA GLU A 177 3.96 -2.80 36.49
C GLU A 177 5.41 -3.29 36.70
N VAL A 178 6.37 -2.56 36.11
CA VAL A 178 7.79 -2.96 36.15
C VAL A 178 8.64 -1.99 36.98
N ASP A 179 8.05 -0.92 37.50
CA ASP A 179 8.75 0.13 38.22
C ASP A 179 9.49 -0.41 39.46
N ASP A 180 8.84 -1.29 40.23
CA ASP A 180 9.44 -1.93 41.40
C ASP A 180 10.60 -2.86 40.99
N ALA A 181 10.49 -3.53 39.86
CA ALA A 181 11.57 -4.39 39.35
C ALA A 181 12.80 -3.57 38.96
N PHE A 182 12.59 -2.43 38.28
CA PHE A 182 13.69 -1.51 37.95
C PHE A 182 14.29 -0.87 39.18
N ALA A 183 13.47 -0.47 40.15
CA ALA A 183 13.95 0.15 41.39
C ALA A 183 14.80 -0.79 42.26
N ASN A 184 14.54 -2.09 42.20
CA ASN A 184 15.23 -3.12 42.98
C ASN A 184 16.29 -3.90 42.19
N ALA A 185 16.56 -3.55 40.94
CA ALA A 185 17.56 -4.21 40.13
C ALA A 185 18.99 -3.76 40.51
N ASP A 186 19.92 -4.71 40.68
CA ASP A 186 21.33 -4.41 40.93
C ASP A 186 22.01 -3.69 39.76
N VAL A 187 21.56 -3.96 38.52
CA VAL A 187 22.06 -3.36 37.30
C VAL A 187 20.90 -3.07 36.35
N VAL A 188 20.79 -1.84 35.88
CA VAL A 188 19.89 -1.41 34.83
C VAL A 188 20.69 -1.05 33.60
N MET A 189 20.33 -1.61 32.44
CA MET A 189 20.91 -1.29 31.14
C MET A 189 19.86 -0.75 30.20
N GLU A 190 20.22 0.36 29.53
CA GLU A 190 19.40 0.94 28.47
C GLU A 190 20.12 0.75 27.14
N LEU A 191 19.40 0.19 26.16
CA LEU A 191 19.90 -0.05 24.81
C LEU A 191 18.90 0.42 23.76
N PRO A 192 19.21 1.45 22.98
CA PRO A 192 18.38 1.84 21.84
C PRO A 192 18.50 0.80 20.72
N ILE A 193 17.36 0.29 20.27
CA ILE A 193 17.29 -0.67 19.17
C ILE A 193 16.55 -0.03 18.01
N LEU A 194 17.22 0.14 16.87
CA LEU A 194 16.62 0.61 15.64
C LEU A 194 16.21 -0.59 14.78
N ASN A 195 14.90 -0.82 14.65
CA ASN A 195 14.35 -1.78 13.70
C ASN A 195 13.98 -1.04 12.42
N GLN A 196 14.88 -1.01 11.44
CA GLN A 196 14.71 -0.31 10.18
C GLN A 196 13.63 -0.95 9.31
N ARG A 197 13.02 -0.16 8.46
CA ARG A 197 12.10 -0.66 7.44
C ARG A 197 12.86 -1.45 6.38
N LEU A 198 12.26 -2.58 5.97
CA LEU A 198 12.73 -3.40 4.88
C LEU A 198 11.68 -3.41 3.77
N LEU A 199 12.14 -3.34 2.52
CA LEU A 199 11.29 -3.56 1.37
C LEU A 199 11.28 -5.07 1.05
N PRO A 200 10.17 -5.79 1.25
CA PRO A 200 10.06 -7.18 0.83
C PRO A 200 10.00 -7.21 -0.70
N ASN A 201 11.09 -7.65 -1.32
CA ASN A 201 11.19 -7.72 -2.78
C ASN A 201 10.81 -9.14 -3.24
N ALA A 202 9.52 -9.39 -3.35
CA ALA A 202 9.00 -10.69 -3.75
C ALA A 202 9.26 -10.97 -5.24
N MET A 203 9.47 -12.24 -5.59
CA MET A 203 9.64 -12.66 -6.99
C MET A 203 8.37 -12.40 -7.82
N GLU A 204 7.20 -12.53 -7.21
CA GLU A 204 5.93 -12.08 -7.79
C GLU A 204 5.59 -10.70 -7.22
N PRO A 205 5.66 -9.62 -8.03
CA PRO A 205 5.23 -8.30 -7.60
C PRO A 205 3.73 -8.29 -7.37
N ARG A 206 3.26 -7.32 -6.60
CA ARG A 206 1.81 -7.11 -6.43
C ARG A 206 1.18 -6.79 -7.77
N ALA A 207 0.17 -7.58 -8.14
CA ALA A 207 -0.63 -7.38 -9.34
C ALA A 207 -2.11 -7.60 -9.03
N TYR A 208 -2.97 -6.92 -9.77
CA TYR A 208 -4.41 -7.02 -9.63
C TYR A 208 -5.02 -7.12 -11.01
N THR A 209 -5.88 -8.09 -11.22
CA THR A 209 -6.71 -8.22 -12.42
C THR A 209 -8.15 -8.31 -11.98
N ALA A 210 -9.01 -7.48 -12.55
CA ALA A 210 -10.43 -7.43 -12.26
C ALA A 210 -11.24 -7.63 -13.53
N SER A 211 -12.33 -8.38 -13.47
CA SER A 211 -13.29 -8.46 -14.54
C SER A 211 -14.72 -8.36 -13.99
N TYR A 212 -15.62 -7.80 -14.79
CA TYR A 212 -17.04 -7.70 -14.49
C TYR A 212 -17.84 -8.46 -15.55
N ASP A 213 -18.68 -9.38 -15.10
CA ASP A 213 -19.61 -10.14 -15.90
C ASP A 213 -21.00 -9.51 -15.73
N ALA A 214 -21.42 -8.70 -16.70
CA ALA A 214 -22.68 -7.96 -16.63
C ALA A 214 -23.92 -8.87 -16.65
N ASP A 215 -23.85 -10.01 -17.35
CA ASP A 215 -24.98 -10.94 -17.45
C ASP A 215 -25.30 -11.63 -16.12
N ARG A 216 -24.30 -11.76 -15.28
CA ARG A 216 -24.40 -12.42 -13.96
C ARG A 216 -24.28 -11.46 -12.80
N ASP A 217 -24.07 -10.18 -13.06
CA ASP A 217 -23.74 -9.16 -12.06
C ASP A 217 -22.61 -9.63 -11.11
N ARG A 218 -21.56 -10.22 -11.68
CA ARG A 218 -20.46 -10.80 -10.91
C ARG A 218 -19.16 -10.12 -11.23
N ARG A 219 -18.50 -9.65 -10.14
CA ARG A 219 -17.12 -9.19 -10.17
C ARG A 219 -16.19 -10.36 -9.86
N ARG A 220 -15.12 -10.50 -10.64
CA ARG A 220 -14.04 -11.46 -10.39
C ARG A 220 -12.78 -10.67 -10.13
N TRP A 221 -12.07 -11.05 -9.08
CA TRP A 221 -10.81 -10.44 -8.69
C TRP A 221 -9.75 -11.52 -8.65
N PHE A 222 -8.61 -11.24 -9.29
CA PHE A 222 -7.39 -12.01 -9.19
C PHE A 222 -6.34 -11.10 -8.55
N TRP A 223 -5.80 -11.53 -7.42
CA TRP A 223 -4.79 -10.76 -6.69
C TRP A 223 -3.83 -11.70 -5.97
N ARG A 224 -2.57 -11.29 -5.81
CA ARG A 224 -1.55 -11.88 -4.95
C ARG A 224 -0.67 -10.80 -4.35
#